data_158811b708a1de3e847da90dcd2f495d
#
_entry.id   158811b708a1de3e847da90dcd2f495d
#
_cell.length_a   1.000
_cell.length_b   1.000
_cell.length_c   1.000
_cell.angle_alpha   90.00
_cell.angle_beta   90.00
_cell.angle_gamma   90.00
#
_symmetry.space_group_name_H-M   'P 1'
#
loop_
_entity.id
_entity.type
_entity.pdbx_description
1 polymer ?
#
loop_
_entity_poly.entity_id
_entity_poly.type
_entity_poly.pdbx_seq_one_letter_code
_entity_poly.pdbx_strand_id
1 'polypeptide(L)'
;MALALVTAAVGASGCGGDSQPPARAPADSRLLDVARASALTVTPGGGLLAGDLETGAILSSPPRATPLARLKVATGGQRGLLGLAADRRGHVYAAYTRRGDRRIVVDRIAPGAARRIWTGPRSADLANGGHLAIAPDGRLVIGIGDLQEPALIADPRAPNGKLLVLRTDASNRRPAILSSGWNNPFAFDFTPDGRLWVADNSPGRRPERLARGDLGGAPEDVSELMRKTAPSGIAAISSTELAICGFVTETLDRYRLNQGRWRFAGTIARGCRYGVVRISRGRLAFSTGRDIRTVAAR
;
A
#
# COMPACT_ATOMS: atom_id res chain seq x y z
N MET A 1 -26.43 45.29 -76.30
CA MET A 1 -25.56 45.46 -75.11
C MET A 1 -26.12 44.57 -73.99
N ALA A 2 -25.57 43.41 -73.81
CA ALA A 2 -25.99 42.46 -72.76
C ALA A 2 -24.86 42.36 -71.76
N LEU A 3 -25.21 42.68 -70.51
CA LEU A 3 -24.28 42.65 -69.37
C LEU A 3 -24.42 41.24 -68.69
N ALA A 4 -23.35 40.44 -68.68
CA ALA A 4 -23.29 39.15 -68.06
C ALA A 4 -22.84 39.31 -66.60
N LEU A 5 -23.70 38.90 -65.64
CA LEU A 5 -23.37 38.76 -64.19
C LEU A 5 -22.61 37.45 -64.05
N VAL A 6 -21.42 37.53 -63.49
CA VAL A 6 -20.64 36.38 -63.02
C VAL A 6 -20.87 36.26 -61.51
N THR A 7 -21.56 35.20 -61.05
CA THR A 7 -21.71 34.85 -59.66
C THR A 7 -20.54 33.96 -59.27
N ALA A 8 -19.68 34.43 -58.33
CA ALA A 8 -18.63 33.63 -57.72
C ALA A 8 -19.22 32.87 -56.54
N ALA A 9 -19.19 31.54 -56.60
CA ALA A 9 -19.52 30.66 -55.48
C ALA A 9 -18.29 30.51 -54.57
N VAL A 10 -18.39 31.00 -53.36
CA VAL A 10 -17.41 30.78 -52.27
C VAL A 10 -17.69 29.42 -51.65
N GLY A 11 -16.85 28.43 -51.96
CA GLY A 11 -16.86 27.14 -51.29
C GLY A 11 -16.28 27.23 -49.85
N ALA A 12 -17.11 27.06 -48.85
CA ALA A 12 -16.67 26.92 -47.47
C ALA A 12 -16.13 25.48 -47.28
N SER A 13 -14.82 25.32 -47.21
CA SER A 13 -14.18 24.07 -46.76
C SER A 13 -14.30 23.97 -45.26
N GLY A 14 -15.28 23.21 -44.77
CA GLY A 14 -15.41 22.83 -43.39
C GLY A 14 -14.32 21.81 -43.02
N CYS A 15 -13.29 22.22 -42.29
CA CYS A 15 -12.41 21.30 -41.58
C CYS A 15 -13.18 20.70 -40.40
N GLY A 16 -13.86 19.60 -40.64
CA GLY A 16 -14.37 18.73 -39.57
C GLY A 16 -13.20 17.99 -38.92
N GLY A 17 -12.61 18.59 -37.89
CA GLY A 17 -11.72 17.87 -37.02
C GLY A 17 -12.53 16.87 -36.22
N ASP A 18 -12.47 15.58 -36.59
CA ASP A 18 -12.94 14.48 -35.76
C ASP A 18 -12.15 14.50 -34.45
N SER A 19 -12.70 15.16 -33.44
CA SER A 19 -12.24 15.07 -32.07
C SER A 19 -12.58 13.66 -31.57
N GLN A 20 -11.69 12.71 -31.82
CA GLN A 20 -11.79 11.37 -31.28
C GLN A 20 -11.81 11.53 -29.76
N PRO A 21 -12.87 11.05 -29.05
CA PRO A 21 -12.93 11.16 -27.60
C PRO A 21 -11.70 10.47 -27.03
N PRO A 22 -11.07 11.04 -25.97
CA PRO A 22 -9.86 10.48 -25.40
C PRO A 22 -10.13 9.01 -25.06
N ALA A 23 -9.26 8.13 -25.57
CA ALA A 23 -9.36 6.69 -25.40
C ALA A 23 -9.59 6.40 -23.90
N ARG A 24 -10.75 5.84 -23.59
CA ARG A 24 -11.13 5.45 -22.25
C ARG A 24 -10.02 4.55 -21.73
N ALA A 25 -9.33 4.96 -20.65
CA ALA A 25 -8.28 4.14 -20.04
C ALA A 25 -8.82 2.71 -19.89
N PRO A 26 -8.06 1.67 -20.29
CA PRO A 26 -8.55 0.30 -20.23
C PRO A 26 -9.02 0.01 -18.82
N ALA A 27 -10.29 -0.40 -18.71
CA ALA A 27 -10.88 -0.86 -17.48
C ALA A 27 -10.03 -2.01 -16.92
N ASP A 28 -9.92 -2.09 -15.59
CA ASP A 28 -9.34 -3.15 -14.77
C ASP A 28 -8.63 -4.27 -15.54
N SER A 29 -7.35 -4.10 -15.85
CA SER A 29 -6.59 -5.17 -16.47
C SER A 29 -5.97 -6.06 -15.39
N ARG A 30 -6.22 -7.36 -15.46
CA ARG A 30 -5.56 -8.37 -14.64
C ARG A 30 -4.06 -8.36 -14.92
N LEU A 31 -3.28 -8.25 -13.87
CA LEU A 31 -1.82 -8.11 -13.95
C LEU A 31 -1.09 -9.37 -13.51
N LEU A 32 -1.57 -10.03 -12.47
CA LEU A 32 -0.92 -11.20 -11.86
C LEU A 32 -1.92 -12.04 -11.09
N ASP A 33 -1.82 -13.36 -11.18
CA ASP A 33 -2.58 -14.31 -10.39
C ASP A 33 -1.88 -14.57 -9.05
N VAL A 34 -2.44 -14.03 -7.99
CA VAL A 34 -1.99 -14.25 -6.61
C VAL A 34 -3.20 -14.26 -5.72
N ALA A 35 -3.45 -15.40 -5.09
CA ALA A 35 -4.44 -15.47 -4.04
C ALA A 35 -3.89 -14.70 -2.81
N ARG A 36 -4.74 -13.83 -2.21
CA ARG A 36 -4.41 -13.14 -0.95
C ARG A 36 -3.08 -12.37 -0.95
N ALA A 37 -2.83 -11.61 -2.02
CA ALA A 37 -1.64 -10.75 -2.09
C ALA A 37 -1.75 -9.60 -1.09
N SER A 38 -1.31 -9.82 0.14
CA SER A 38 -1.33 -8.85 1.27
C SER A 38 -0.16 -7.89 1.25
N ALA A 39 0.91 -8.22 0.53
CA ALA A 39 2.13 -7.44 0.46
C ALA A 39 2.42 -7.06 -0.99
N LEU A 40 2.42 -5.77 -1.28
CA LEU A 40 2.69 -5.23 -2.61
C LEU A 40 3.81 -4.20 -2.55
N THR A 41 4.71 -4.22 -3.52
CA THR A 41 5.70 -3.15 -3.70
C THR A 41 6.12 -3.04 -5.17
N VAL A 42 6.65 -1.87 -5.54
CA VAL A 42 7.20 -1.62 -6.88
C VAL A 42 8.70 -1.46 -6.77
N THR A 43 9.44 -2.17 -7.62
CA THR A 43 10.89 -2.02 -7.71
C THR A 43 11.26 -0.73 -8.46
N PRO A 44 12.49 -0.21 -8.32
CA PRO A 44 12.96 0.95 -9.08
C PRO A 44 12.85 0.78 -10.59
N GLY A 45 12.92 -0.45 -11.10
CA GLY A 45 12.71 -0.76 -12.51
C GLY A 45 11.24 -0.83 -12.95
N GLY A 46 10.29 -0.44 -12.08
CA GLY A 46 8.86 -0.43 -12.38
C GLY A 46 8.16 -1.79 -12.30
N GLY A 47 8.87 -2.87 -11.97
CA GLY A 47 8.27 -4.19 -11.77
C GLY A 47 7.48 -4.27 -10.47
N LEU A 48 6.27 -4.80 -10.53
CA LEU A 48 5.47 -5.10 -9.34
C LEU A 48 5.93 -6.41 -8.70
N LEU A 49 6.09 -6.41 -7.39
CA LEU A 49 6.23 -7.61 -6.56
C LEU A 49 5.00 -7.77 -5.68
N ALA A 50 4.52 -9.01 -5.59
CA ALA A 50 3.37 -9.40 -4.80
C ALA A 50 3.72 -10.59 -3.89
N GLY A 51 3.42 -10.44 -2.61
CA GLY A 51 3.59 -11.47 -1.60
C GLY A 51 2.27 -12.15 -1.26
N ASP A 52 2.24 -13.47 -1.46
CA ASP A 52 1.09 -14.28 -1.07
C ASP A 52 1.11 -14.55 0.44
N LEU A 53 0.05 -14.14 1.12
CA LEU A 53 -0.08 -14.19 2.58
C LEU A 53 0.19 -15.58 3.16
N GLU A 54 -0.33 -16.63 2.54
CA GLU A 54 -0.34 -17.99 3.12
C GLU A 54 0.80 -18.86 2.62
N THR A 55 1.14 -18.74 1.34
CA THR A 55 2.21 -19.57 0.76
C THR A 55 3.60 -19.00 0.98
N GLY A 56 3.68 -17.71 1.33
CA GLY A 56 4.96 -16.99 1.49
C GLY A 56 5.70 -16.77 0.17
N ALA A 57 5.04 -17.00 -0.97
CA ALA A 57 5.63 -16.79 -2.29
C ALA A 57 5.69 -15.30 -2.62
N ILE A 58 6.81 -14.85 -3.18
CA ILE A 58 6.99 -13.50 -3.72
C ILE A 58 7.03 -13.63 -5.25
N LEU A 59 5.98 -13.14 -5.90
CA LEU A 59 5.77 -13.20 -7.34
C LEU A 59 6.05 -11.84 -7.98
N SER A 60 6.35 -11.81 -9.28
CA SER A 60 6.64 -10.57 -10.01
C SER A 60 5.73 -10.36 -11.21
N SER A 61 5.48 -9.11 -11.56
CA SER A 61 4.90 -8.70 -12.84
C SER A 61 5.91 -7.86 -13.62
N PRO A 62 6.26 -8.24 -14.87
CA PRO A 62 5.72 -9.40 -15.58
C PRO A 62 6.01 -10.71 -14.87
N PRO A 63 5.16 -11.74 -15.07
CA PRO A 63 5.33 -13.05 -14.42
C PRO A 63 6.66 -13.70 -14.80
N ARG A 64 7.30 -14.34 -13.81
CA ARG A 64 8.48 -15.20 -13.99
C ARG A 64 8.08 -16.66 -13.77
N ALA A 65 8.79 -17.58 -14.37
CA ALA A 65 8.54 -19.01 -14.24
C ALA A 65 8.64 -19.49 -12.78
N THR A 66 9.51 -18.87 -11.98
CA THR A 66 9.66 -19.17 -10.56
C THR A 66 9.45 -17.91 -9.71
N PRO A 67 8.90 -18.04 -8.49
CA PRO A 67 8.87 -16.96 -7.51
C PRO A 67 10.29 -16.42 -7.23
N LEU A 68 10.39 -15.11 -6.94
CA LEU A 68 11.63 -14.49 -6.45
C LEU A 68 12.15 -15.19 -5.19
N ALA A 69 11.23 -15.55 -4.29
CA ALA A 69 11.48 -16.30 -3.08
C ALA A 69 10.21 -17.00 -2.60
N ARG A 70 10.37 -18.01 -1.75
CA ARG A 70 9.29 -18.63 -0.98
C ARG A 70 9.69 -18.71 0.48
N LEU A 71 9.05 -17.91 1.31
CA LEU A 71 9.34 -17.79 2.74
C LEU A 71 8.56 -18.84 3.53
N LYS A 72 9.16 -19.36 4.61
CA LYS A 72 8.49 -20.30 5.51
C LYS A 72 7.63 -19.53 6.51
N VAL A 73 6.39 -19.20 6.12
CA VAL A 73 5.46 -18.42 6.93
C VAL A 73 4.62 -19.31 7.86
N ALA A 74 4.26 -18.77 9.04
CA ALA A 74 3.15 -19.27 9.83
C ALA A 74 1.86 -18.63 9.30
N THR A 75 0.75 -19.38 9.31
CA THR A 75 -0.54 -18.96 8.80
C THR A 75 -1.61 -19.00 9.90
N GLY A 76 -2.81 -18.55 9.57
CA GLY A 76 -3.97 -18.45 10.48
C GLY A 76 -4.06 -17.10 11.18
N GLY A 77 -5.28 -16.63 11.41
CA GLY A 77 -5.54 -15.26 11.85
C GLY A 77 -4.98 -14.25 10.86
N GLN A 78 -4.29 -13.24 11.37
CA GLN A 78 -3.58 -12.23 10.57
C GLN A 78 -2.08 -12.52 10.46
N ARG A 79 -1.69 -13.79 10.28
CA ARG A 79 -0.30 -14.23 10.07
C ARG A 79 -0.03 -14.53 8.62
N GLY A 80 1.22 -14.48 8.22
CA GLY A 80 1.65 -14.79 6.86
C GLY A 80 2.78 -13.90 6.39
N LEU A 81 2.87 -13.69 5.08
CA LEU A 81 3.71 -12.67 4.46
C LEU A 81 2.95 -11.34 4.48
N LEU A 82 3.40 -10.42 5.35
CA LEU A 82 2.63 -9.24 5.77
C LEU A 82 3.00 -7.95 5.02
N GLY A 83 4.26 -7.80 4.62
CA GLY A 83 4.74 -6.59 3.98
C GLY A 83 5.90 -6.83 3.03
N LEU A 84 5.96 -6.04 1.97
CA LEU A 84 7.10 -5.95 1.04
C LEU A 84 7.48 -4.49 0.88
N ALA A 85 8.77 -4.23 0.76
CA ALA A 85 9.30 -2.92 0.37
C ALA A 85 10.52 -3.12 -0.54
N ALA A 86 10.73 -2.19 -1.48
CA ALA A 86 11.92 -2.16 -2.31
C ALA A 86 12.61 -0.79 -2.18
N ASP A 87 13.92 -0.77 -1.92
CA ASP A 87 14.67 0.47 -1.84
C ASP A 87 15.13 0.94 -3.24
N ARG A 88 15.66 2.15 -3.31
CA ARG A 88 16.14 2.75 -4.58
C ARG A 88 17.29 1.97 -5.23
N ARG A 89 17.97 1.11 -4.49
CA ARG A 89 19.04 0.21 -4.99
C ARG A 89 18.50 -1.12 -5.49
N GLY A 90 17.17 -1.34 -5.40
CA GLY A 90 16.51 -2.59 -5.79
C GLY A 90 16.58 -3.70 -4.74
N HIS A 91 17.03 -3.41 -3.52
CA HIS A 91 16.94 -4.40 -2.45
C HIS A 91 15.49 -4.58 -2.02
N VAL A 92 15.05 -5.82 -1.93
CA VAL A 92 13.70 -6.19 -1.50
C VAL A 92 13.74 -6.62 -0.05
N TYR A 93 12.80 -6.12 0.74
CA TYR A 93 12.58 -6.49 2.14
C TYR A 93 11.20 -7.11 2.29
N ALA A 94 11.11 -8.16 3.12
CA ALA A 94 9.87 -8.84 3.41
C ALA A 94 9.66 -8.94 4.92
N ALA A 95 8.49 -8.50 5.39
CA ALA A 95 8.02 -8.74 6.76
C ALA A 95 7.03 -9.89 6.76
N TYR A 96 7.24 -10.85 7.64
CA TYR A 96 6.38 -12.03 7.72
C TYR A 96 6.37 -12.66 9.10
N THR A 97 5.34 -13.45 9.39
CA THR A 97 5.32 -14.31 10.57
C THR A 97 6.08 -15.60 10.27
N ARG A 98 7.22 -15.80 10.92
CA ARG A 98 8.07 -16.97 10.70
C ARG A 98 7.41 -18.25 11.21
N ARG A 99 7.44 -19.33 10.39
CA ARG A 99 7.05 -20.65 10.85
C ARG A 99 7.98 -21.13 11.98
N GLY A 100 7.49 -21.84 12.92
CA GLY A 100 8.23 -22.41 14.03
C GLY A 100 8.04 -21.62 15.33
N ASP A 101 8.52 -20.39 15.41
CA ASP A 101 8.38 -19.57 16.64
C ASP A 101 7.30 -18.49 16.59
N ARG A 102 6.66 -18.32 15.43
CA ARG A 102 5.61 -17.31 15.17
C ARG A 102 6.05 -15.86 15.43
N ARG A 103 7.33 -15.54 15.32
CA ARG A 103 7.81 -14.18 15.44
C ARG A 103 7.60 -13.42 14.13
N ILE A 104 7.25 -12.16 14.24
CA ILE A 104 7.27 -11.21 13.11
C ILE A 104 8.75 -10.91 12.84
N VAL A 105 9.16 -11.12 11.61
CA VAL A 105 10.56 -10.95 11.22
C VAL A 105 10.64 -10.14 9.93
N VAL A 106 11.77 -9.49 9.72
CA VAL A 106 12.08 -8.80 8.45
C VAL A 106 13.36 -9.37 7.88
N ASP A 107 13.29 -9.82 6.63
CA ASP A 107 14.42 -10.29 5.87
C ASP A 107 14.66 -9.40 4.64
N ARG A 108 15.93 -9.23 4.27
CA ARG A 108 16.32 -8.79 2.94
C ARG A 108 16.35 -10.00 2.03
N ILE A 109 15.63 -9.91 0.90
CA ILE A 109 15.40 -10.99 -0.04
C ILE A 109 16.31 -10.82 -1.25
N ALA A 110 16.94 -11.91 -1.65
CA ALA A 110 17.65 -12.05 -2.93
C ALA A 110 17.23 -13.38 -3.58
N PRO A 111 17.45 -13.60 -4.88
CA PRO A 111 17.17 -14.88 -5.52
C PRO A 111 17.87 -16.02 -4.77
N GLY A 112 17.10 -16.99 -4.28
CA GLY A 112 17.60 -18.16 -3.56
C GLY A 112 18.14 -17.89 -2.14
N ALA A 113 18.11 -16.66 -1.62
CA ALA A 113 18.65 -16.30 -0.31
C ALA A 113 17.78 -15.28 0.43
N ALA A 114 17.78 -15.39 1.76
CA ALA A 114 17.16 -14.41 2.65
C ALA A 114 18.10 -14.11 3.81
N ARG A 115 18.35 -12.83 4.08
CA ARG A 115 19.19 -12.38 5.19
C ARG A 115 18.34 -11.67 6.23
N ARG A 116 18.34 -12.14 7.47
CA ARG A 116 17.63 -11.54 8.58
C ARG A 116 18.10 -10.12 8.83
N ILE A 117 17.16 -9.16 8.80
CA ILE A 117 17.36 -7.77 9.18
C ILE A 117 16.90 -7.55 10.62
N TRP A 118 15.75 -8.12 10.99
CA TRP A 118 15.18 -7.93 12.31
C TRP A 118 14.36 -9.14 12.75
N THR A 119 14.42 -9.44 14.06
CA THR A 119 13.53 -10.38 14.73
C THR A 119 12.71 -9.63 15.77
N GLY A 120 11.44 -9.50 15.51
CA GLY A 120 10.48 -8.77 16.32
C GLY A 120 9.73 -9.64 17.33
N PRO A 121 8.55 -9.21 17.76
CA PRO A 121 7.73 -9.90 18.77
C PRO A 121 7.12 -11.19 18.21
N ARG A 122 6.55 -12.00 19.10
CA ARG A 122 5.64 -13.08 18.67
C ARG A 122 4.37 -12.44 18.12
N SER A 123 3.82 -13.04 17.07
CA SER A 123 2.54 -12.61 16.52
C SER A 123 1.39 -13.07 17.39
N ALA A 124 0.34 -12.27 17.44
CA ALA A 124 -0.98 -12.65 17.96
C ALA A 124 -1.86 -13.27 16.86
N ASP A 125 -3.12 -13.55 17.16
CA ASP A 125 -4.10 -13.94 16.13
C ASP A 125 -4.56 -12.76 15.29
N LEU A 126 -4.65 -11.58 15.89
CA LEU A 126 -5.06 -10.33 15.25
C LEU A 126 -4.08 -9.20 15.57
N ALA A 127 -4.22 -8.08 14.87
CA ALA A 127 -3.48 -6.84 15.10
C ALA A 127 -1.96 -7.02 15.10
N ASN A 128 -1.45 -7.73 14.11
CA ASN A 128 -0.02 -7.99 13.97
C ASN A 128 0.75 -6.84 13.32
N GLY A 129 0.10 -6.02 12.50
CA GLY A 129 0.82 -5.10 11.63
C GLY A 129 1.64 -5.86 10.59
N GLY A 130 2.87 -5.45 10.35
CA GLY A 130 3.81 -6.11 9.44
C GLY A 130 3.96 -5.42 8.08
N HIS A 131 3.19 -4.37 7.78
CA HIS A 131 3.42 -3.59 6.57
C HIS A 131 4.80 -2.91 6.60
N LEU A 132 5.41 -2.78 5.40
CA LEU A 132 6.70 -2.14 5.20
C LEU A 132 6.60 -0.97 4.22
N ALA A 133 7.34 0.09 4.47
CA ALA A 133 7.57 1.16 3.51
C ALA A 133 9.02 1.68 3.59
N ILE A 134 9.52 2.21 2.47
CA ILE A 134 10.77 2.96 2.44
C ILE A 134 10.44 4.45 2.57
N ALA A 135 10.97 5.08 3.60
CA ALA A 135 10.86 6.52 3.78
C ALA A 135 11.65 7.28 2.68
N PRO A 136 11.31 8.55 2.40
CA PRO A 136 12.02 9.35 1.40
C PRO A 136 13.54 9.47 1.63
N ASP A 137 13.99 9.39 2.87
CA ASP A 137 15.41 9.38 3.28
C ASP A 137 16.07 7.99 3.16
N GLY A 138 15.32 6.97 2.70
CA GLY A 138 15.81 5.60 2.49
C GLY A 138 15.71 4.68 3.70
N ARG A 139 15.20 5.16 4.85
CA ARG A 139 14.96 4.30 6.01
C ARG A 139 13.82 3.32 5.78
N LEU A 140 13.95 2.11 6.28
CA LEU A 140 12.91 1.10 6.25
C LEU A 140 12.00 1.27 7.47
N VAL A 141 10.70 1.41 7.26
CA VAL A 141 9.69 1.54 8.33
C VAL A 141 8.82 0.29 8.36
N ILE A 142 8.54 -0.21 9.56
CA ILE A 142 7.59 -1.30 9.81
C ILE A 142 6.53 -0.84 10.83
N GLY A 143 5.27 -1.16 10.55
CA GLY A 143 4.19 -1.03 11.52
C GLY A 143 4.00 -2.31 12.32
N ILE A 144 3.98 -2.22 13.64
CA ILE A 144 3.62 -3.34 14.53
C ILE A 144 2.31 -2.97 15.23
N GLY A 145 1.34 -3.87 15.17
CA GLY A 145 0.07 -3.70 15.86
C GLY A 145 0.18 -3.85 17.38
N ASP A 146 -0.93 -3.72 18.08
CA ASP A 146 -0.96 -3.90 19.53
C ASP A 146 -0.78 -5.37 19.96
N LEU A 147 -0.86 -6.31 19.01
CA LEU A 147 -0.69 -7.76 19.22
C LEU A 147 -1.69 -8.31 20.24
N GLN A 148 -2.88 -7.71 20.35
CA GLN A 148 -3.91 -8.00 21.34
C GLN A 148 -3.47 -7.73 22.79
N GLU A 149 -2.42 -6.94 22.98
CA GLU A 149 -1.88 -6.49 24.27
C GLU A 149 -1.83 -4.94 24.32
N PRO A 150 -2.99 -4.24 24.31
CA PRO A 150 -3.05 -2.79 24.17
C PRO A 150 -2.36 -2.04 25.34
N ALA A 151 -2.22 -2.67 26.51
CA ALA A 151 -1.49 -2.09 27.63
C ALA A 151 0.00 -1.84 27.31
N LEU A 152 0.58 -2.61 26.39
CA LEU A 152 1.98 -2.46 25.99
C LEU A 152 2.23 -1.31 24.99
N ILE A 153 1.18 -0.67 24.48
CA ILE A 153 1.33 0.47 23.57
C ILE A 153 2.09 1.62 24.25
N ALA A 154 1.84 1.84 25.56
CA ALA A 154 2.50 2.88 26.35
C ALA A 154 3.94 2.52 26.78
N ASP A 155 4.32 1.25 26.75
CA ASP A 155 5.67 0.83 27.14
C ASP A 155 6.68 1.18 26.01
N PRO A 156 7.67 2.07 26.25
CA PRO A 156 8.67 2.44 25.22
C PRO A 156 9.61 1.29 24.86
N ARG A 157 9.62 0.19 25.63
CA ARG A 157 10.46 -0.98 25.38
C ARG A 157 9.75 -2.01 24.51
N ALA A 158 8.41 -2.02 24.53
CA ALA A 158 7.60 -2.92 23.73
C ALA A 158 7.43 -2.40 22.30
N PRO A 159 7.45 -3.26 21.27
CA PRO A 159 7.19 -2.85 19.89
C PRO A 159 5.69 -2.68 19.58
N ASN A 160 4.81 -3.05 20.52
CA ASN A 160 3.36 -3.05 20.38
C ASN A 160 2.80 -1.66 20.06
N GLY A 161 1.96 -1.56 19.03
CA GLY A 161 1.29 -0.33 18.61
C GLY A 161 2.25 0.77 18.14
N LYS A 162 3.30 0.41 17.40
CA LYS A 162 4.35 1.35 16.99
C LYS A 162 4.69 1.26 15.51
N LEU A 163 5.09 2.39 14.96
CA LEU A 163 5.91 2.45 13.75
C LEU A 163 7.39 2.47 14.17
N LEU A 164 8.16 1.55 13.61
CA LEU A 164 9.56 1.36 13.94
C LEU A 164 10.44 1.60 12.71
N VAL A 165 11.59 2.25 12.90
CA VAL A 165 12.61 2.43 11.88
C VAL A 165 13.65 1.32 12.02
N LEU A 166 13.84 0.56 10.95
CA LEU A 166 14.81 -0.51 10.87
C LEU A 166 16.07 -0.07 10.11
N ARG A 167 17.22 -0.46 10.60
CA ARG A 167 18.48 -0.36 9.86
C ARG A 167 18.62 -1.55 8.91
N THR A 168 19.03 -1.31 7.69
CA THR A 168 19.15 -2.34 6.66
C THR A 168 20.48 -3.13 6.73
N ASP A 169 21.38 -2.74 7.63
CA ASP A 169 22.66 -3.41 7.91
C ASP A 169 22.56 -4.62 8.85
N ALA A 170 21.34 -4.98 9.32
CA ALA A 170 21.05 -6.06 10.24
C ALA A 170 21.47 -5.83 11.71
N SER A 171 21.76 -4.60 12.12
CA SER A 171 22.11 -4.25 13.51
C SER A 171 20.92 -3.87 14.39
N ASN A 172 19.72 -4.41 14.09
CA ASN A 172 18.46 -3.99 14.72
C ASN A 172 18.16 -4.75 16.02
N ARG A 173 18.94 -4.58 17.05
CA ARG A 173 18.59 -5.11 18.38
C ARG A 173 17.41 -4.34 19.01
N ARG A 174 17.42 -3.02 18.84
CA ARG A 174 16.35 -2.10 19.27
C ARG A 174 16.10 -1.09 18.16
N PRO A 175 15.07 -1.28 17.32
CA PRO A 175 14.68 -0.30 16.31
C PRO A 175 14.29 1.03 16.98
N ALA A 176 14.55 2.14 16.30
CA ALA A 176 14.07 3.44 16.75
C ALA A 176 12.54 3.50 16.58
N ILE A 177 11.85 4.08 17.56
CA ILE A 177 10.41 4.35 17.48
C ILE A 177 10.23 5.61 16.64
N LEU A 178 9.47 5.51 15.55
CA LEU A 178 9.04 6.65 14.75
C LEU A 178 7.79 7.30 15.36
N SER A 179 6.81 6.49 15.74
CA SER A 179 5.60 6.92 16.47
C SER A 179 4.95 5.76 17.21
N SER A 180 4.04 6.07 18.14
CA SER A 180 3.35 5.09 18.98
C SER A 180 1.87 5.47 19.15
N GLY A 181 1.06 4.59 19.73
CA GLY A 181 -0.37 4.85 19.93
C GLY A 181 -1.26 4.24 18.86
N TRP A 182 -0.73 3.29 18.08
CA TRP A 182 -1.46 2.59 17.03
C TRP A 182 -2.13 1.32 17.55
N ASN A 183 -3.28 0.97 16.99
CA ASN A 183 -3.89 -0.34 17.24
C ASN A 183 -3.36 -1.39 16.25
N ASN A 184 -3.55 -1.17 14.95
CA ASN A 184 -3.04 -2.06 13.92
C ASN A 184 -2.65 -1.26 12.66
N PRO A 185 -1.46 -0.61 12.65
CA PRO A 185 -0.99 0.21 11.55
C PRO A 185 -0.50 -0.67 10.39
N PHE A 186 -1.42 -1.43 9.80
CA PHE A 186 -1.15 -2.31 8.67
C PHE A 186 -1.13 -1.58 7.33
N ALA A 187 -1.78 -0.41 7.22
CA ALA A 187 -1.86 0.36 5.99
C ALA A 187 -1.24 1.74 6.19
N PHE A 188 -0.06 1.98 5.63
CA PHE A 188 0.59 3.29 5.64
C PHE A 188 1.43 3.52 4.39
N ASP A 189 1.59 4.77 4.00
CA ASP A 189 2.42 5.17 2.86
C ASP A 189 2.93 6.61 3.02
N PHE A 190 4.02 6.93 2.33
CA PHE A 190 4.58 8.26 2.26
C PHE A 190 4.01 9.02 1.05
N THR A 191 3.49 10.20 1.30
CA THR A 191 3.14 11.14 0.23
C THR A 191 4.39 11.73 -0.43
N PRO A 192 4.28 12.27 -1.66
CA PRO A 192 5.44 12.84 -2.38
C PRO A 192 6.17 13.97 -1.64
N ASP A 193 5.47 14.67 -0.74
CA ASP A 193 6.05 15.70 0.15
C ASP A 193 6.68 15.12 1.44
N GLY A 194 6.77 13.80 1.53
CA GLY A 194 7.47 13.09 2.60
C GLY A 194 6.68 12.83 3.86
N ARG A 195 5.41 13.21 3.92
CA ARG A 195 4.54 12.94 5.08
C ARG A 195 4.10 11.49 5.10
N LEU A 196 4.12 10.88 6.27
CA LEU A 196 3.63 9.52 6.49
C LEU A 196 2.19 9.54 6.94
N TRP A 197 1.31 8.88 6.19
CA TRP A 197 -0.09 8.69 6.56
C TRP A 197 -0.39 7.23 6.86
N VAL A 198 -1.10 7.00 7.95
CA VAL A 198 -1.43 5.68 8.48
C VAL A 198 -2.94 5.56 8.55
N ALA A 199 -3.51 4.57 7.87
CA ALA A 199 -4.88 4.14 8.07
C ALA A 199 -4.88 3.02 9.11
N ASP A 200 -5.20 3.38 10.36
CA ASP A 200 -5.10 2.50 11.51
C ASP A 200 -6.41 1.75 11.75
N ASN A 201 -6.34 0.45 11.82
CA ASN A 201 -7.45 -0.43 12.15
C ASN A 201 -7.81 -0.26 13.63
N SER A 202 -9.00 0.25 13.91
CA SER A 202 -9.50 0.36 15.28
C SER A 202 -10.20 -0.92 15.75
N PRO A 203 -10.10 -1.27 17.04
CA PRO A 203 -10.71 -2.48 17.58
C PRO A 203 -12.24 -2.37 17.63
N GLY A 204 -12.91 -3.49 17.38
CA GLY A 204 -14.36 -3.61 17.48
C GLY A 204 -15.11 -2.70 16.51
N ARG A 205 -16.08 -1.95 17.05
CA ARG A 205 -16.93 -1.03 16.26
C ARG A 205 -16.45 0.41 16.23
N ARG A 206 -15.32 0.73 16.87
CA ARG A 206 -14.77 2.09 16.85
C ARG A 206 -14.46 2.51 15.43
N PRO A 207 -14.66 3.81 15.07
CA PRO A 207 -14.22 4.32 13.78
C PRO A 207 -12.72 4.09 13.58
N GLU A 208 -12.35 3.79 12.36
CA GLU A 208 -10.95 3.69 11.97
C GLU A 208 -10.43 5.08 11.67
N ARG A 209 -9.15 5.30 11.85
CA ARG A 209 -8.55 6.62 11.73
C ARG A 209 -7.48 6.65 10.65
N LEU A 210 -7.39 7.80 10.00
CA LEU A 210 -6.32 8.19 9.11
C LEU A 210 -5.56 9.33 9.80
N ALA A 211 -4.28 9.12 10.11
CA ALA A 211 -3.51 10.04 10.92
C ALA A 211 -2.05 10.13 10.47
N ARG A 212 -1.37 11.22 10.87
CA ARG A 212 0.07 11.41 10.68
C ARG A 212 0.86 10.47 11.58
N GLY A 213 1.89 9.83 11.01
CA GLY A 213 2.74 8.87 11.72
C GLY A 213 4.22 9.26 11.78
N ASP A 214 4.61 10.40 11.25
CA ASP A 214 6.01 10.85 11.11
C ASP A 214 6.43 11.96 12.08
N LEU A 215 5.52 12.41 12.96
CA LEU A 215 5.77 13.54 13.85
C LEU A 215 6.37 13.14 15.22
N GLY A 216 6.61 11.85 15.44
CA GLY A 216 7.00 11.32 16.73
C GLY A 216 5.83 11.28 17.72
N GLY A 217 5.87 10.45 18.75
CA GLY A 217 4.81 10.39 19.76
C GLY A 217 3.49 9.77 19.25
N ALA A 218 2.36 10.33 19.71
CA ALA A 218 1.03 9.88 19.39
C ALA A 218 0.58 10.31 17.97
N PRO A 219 -0.46 9.64 17.38
CA PRO A 219 -1.01 10.04 16.10
C PRO A 219 -1.55 11.48 16.09
N GLU A 220 -1.20 12.24 15.08
CA GLU A 220 -1.65 13.62 14.88
C GLU A 220 -2.44 13.77 13.57
N ASP A 221 -3.08 14.92 13.36
CA ASP A 221 -3.92 15.22 12.18
C ASP A 221 -5.01 14.16 11.95
N VAL A 222 -5.63 13.65 13.03
CA VAL A 222 -6.55 12.52 12.97
C VAL A 222 -7.82 12.87 12.21
N SER A 223 -8.16 12.04 11.22
CA SER A 223 -9.45 12.03 10.53
C SER A 223 -10.09 10.65 10.70
N GLU A 224 -11.37 10.59 11.05
CA GLU A 224 -12.10 9.33 11.09
C GLU A 224 -12.47 8.89 9.67
N LEU A 225 -12.33 7.60 9.37
CA LEU A 225 -12.84 7.02 8.14
C LEU A 225 -14.37 6.96 8.22
N MET A 226 -15.01 7.22 7.09
CA MET A 226 -16.47 7.38 7.01
C MET A 226 -17.25 6.13 7.45
N ARG A 227 -16.64 4.95 7.36
CA ARG A 227 -17.25 3.65 7.68
C ARG A 227 -16.20 2.65 8.13
N LYS A 228 -16.66 1.58 8.76
CA LYS A 228 -15.80 0.45 9.10
C LYS A 228 -15.26 -0.19 7.82
N THR A 229 -13.99 -0.04 7.58
CA THR A 229 -13.29 -0.39 6.32
C THR A 229 -12.36 -1.58 6.51
N ALA A 230 -11.76 -1.72 7.69
CA ALA A 230 -10.60 -2.55 7.96
C ALA A 230 -9.48 -2.28 6.93
N PRO A 231 -8.79 -1.12 7.01
CA PRO A 231 -7.77 -0.73 6.05
C PRO A 231 -6.72 -1.81 5.89
N SER A 232 -6.58 -2.32 4.68
CA SER A 232 -5.64 -3.39 4.30
C SER A 232 -4.53 -2.92 3.36
N GLY A 233 -4.59 -1.66 2.92
CA GLY A 233 -3.57 -1.03 2.12
C GLY A 233 -3.89 0.44 1.89
N ILE A 234 -2.86 1.23 1.68
CA ILE A 234 -2.95 2.64 1.33
C ILE A 234 -1.91 2.95 0.25
N ALA A 235 -2.24 3.81 -0.68
CA ALA A 235 -1.31 4.31 -1.68
C ALA A 235 -1.47 5.82 -1.82
N ALA A 236 -0.38 6.55 -1.71
CA ALA A 236 -0.36 7.99 -1.94
C ALA A 236 -0.46 8.29 -3.45
N ILE A 237 -1.58 8.87 -3.88
CA ILE A 237 -1.78 9.33 -5.26
C ILE A 237 -1.03 10.66 -5.45
N SER A 238 -1.17 11.57 -4.47
CA SER A 238 -0.49 12.88 -4.41
C SER A 238 -0.27 13.29 -2.96
N SER A 239 0.22 14.49 -2.70
CA SER A 239 0.33 15.06 -1.35
C SER A 239 -1.03 15.33 -0.69
N THR A 240 -2.10 15.36 -1.48
CA THR A 240 -3.46 15.67 -1.03
C THR A 240 -4.50 14.61 -1.42
N GLU A 241 -4.07 13.48 -1.99
CA GLU A 241 -4.95 12.38 -2.34
C GLU A 241 -4.35 11.02 -1.97
N LEU A 242 -5.17 10.18 -1.34
CA LEU A 242 -4.86 8.81 -0.96
C LEU A 242 -5.90 7.85 -1.55
N ALA A 243 -5.46 6.64 -1.88
CA ALA A 243 -6.32 5.49 -2.13
C ALA A 243 -6.20 4.52 -0.96
N ILE A 244 -7.33 4.10 -0.38
CA ILE A 244 -7.39 3.17 0.75
C ILE A 244 -8.16 1.92 0.33
N CYS A 245 -7.52 0.77 0.45
CA CYS A 245 -8.11 -0.54 0.24
C CYS A 245 -8.78 -1.03 1.53
N GLY A 246 -10.02 -1.46 1.46
CA GLY A 246 -10.79 -1.94 2.61
C GLY A 246 -11.05 -3.44 2.57
N PHE A 247 -10.55 -4.18 3.55
CA PHE A 247 -10.79 -5.62 3.67
C PHE A 247 -12.28 -5.97 3.84
N VAL A 248 -13.00 -5.18 4.66
CA VAL A 248 -14.44 -5.41 4.94
C VAL A 248 -15.32 -4.85 3.85
N THR A 249 -15.00 -3.66 3.33
CA THR A 249 -15.81 -3.00 2.31
C THR A 249 -15.57 -3.55 0.91
N GLU A 250 -14.45 -4.23 0.71
CA GLU A 250 -13.99 -4.70 -0.61
C GLU A 250 -13.97 -3.58 -1.66
N THR A 251 -13.58 -2.36 -1.22
CA THR A 251 -13.49 -1.19 -2.07
C THR A 251 -12.10 -0.58 -2.03
N LEU A 252 -11.72 0.05 -3.12
CA LEU A 252 -10.62 0.99 -3.20
C LEU A 252 -11.22 2.40 -3.19
N ASP A 253 -11.11 3.06 -2.05
CA ASP A 253 -11.75 4.35 -1.81
C ASP A 253 -10.73 5.49 -1.89
N ARG A 254 -11.14 6.60 -2.49
CA ARG A 254 -10.36 7.83 -2.57
C ARG A 254 -10.67 8.72 -1.37
N TYR A 255 -9.61 9.28 -0.81
CA TYR A 255 -9.67 10.33 0.19
C TYR A 255 -8.91 11.55 -0.29
N ARG A 256 -9.45 12.74 -0.04
CA ARG A 256 -8.82 14.04 -0.33
C ARG A 256 -8.59 14.82 0.95
N LEU A 257 -7.43 15.47 1.01
CA LEU A 257 -7.10 16.40 2.08
C LEU A 257 -7.79 17.75 1.80
N ASN A 258 -8.69 18.16 2.68
CA ASN A 258 -9.38 19.42 2.61
C ASN A 258 -9.34 20.10 3.99
N GLN A 259 -8.82 21.32 4.06
CA GLN A 259 -8.68 22.10 5.31
C GLN A 259 -8.06 21.29 6.45
N GLY A 260 -6.96 20.57 6.18
CA GLY A 260 -6.24 19.76 7.17
C GLY A 260 -6.93 18.45 7.55
N ARG A 261 -8.06 18.08 6.93
CA ARG A 261 -8.78 16.84 7.20
C ARG A 261 -8.97 15.99 5.96
N TRP A 262 -8.78 14.69 6.10
CA TRP A 262 -9.08 13.73 5.03
C TRP A 262 -10.59 13.49 4.93
N ARG A 263 -11.11 13.59 3.72
CA ARG A 263 -12.52 13.37 3.42
C ARG A 263 -12.66 12.32 2.34
N PHE A 264 -13.64 11.44 2.48
CA PHE A 264 -14.02 10.53 1.42
C PHE A 264 -14.41 11.27 0.14
N ALA A 265 -13.85 10.87 -0.98
CA ALA A 265 -14.03 11.53 -2.29
C ALA A 265 -14.50 10.57 -3.39
N GLY A 266 -15.04 9.42 -2.99
CA GLY A 266 -15.61 8.42 -3.90
C GLY A 266 -14.85 7.10 -3.93
N THR A 267 -15.45 6.11 -4.57
CA THR A 267 -14.85 4.79 -4.77
C THR A 267 -14.18 4.73 -6.14
N ILE A 268 -12.89 4.38 -6.16
CA ILE A 268 -12.08 4.21 -7.38
C ILE A 268 -12.41 2.87 -8.06
N ALA A 269 -12.47 1.79 -7.26
CA ALA A 269 -12.75 0.43 -7.75
C ALA A 269 -13.42 -0.42 -6.68
N ARG A 270 -14.06 -1.52 -7.11
CA ARG A 270 -14.59 -2.57 -6.24
C ARG A 270 -13.68 -3.79 -6.25
N GLY A 271 -13.78 -4.62 -5.23
CA GLY A 271 -13.02 -5.86 -5.08
C GLY A 271 -11.62 -5.68 -4.47
N CYS A 272 -11.22 -4.47 -4.04
CA CYS A 272 -9.96 -4.29 -3.31
C CYS A 272 -10.07 -4.87 -1.90
N ARG A 273 -9.25 -5.87 -1.60
CA ARG A 273 -9.36 -6.61 -0.34
C ARG A 273 -8.08 -6.70 0.49
N TYR A 274 -6.90 -6.85 -0.14
CA TYR A 274 -5.67 -7.15 0.61
C TYR A 274 -4.59 -6.09 0.53
N GLY A 275 -4.61 -5.22 -0.46
CA GLY A 275 -3.59 -4.19 -0.58
C GLY A 275 -3.70 -3.38 -1.86
N VAL A 276 -3.03 -2.24 -1.86
CA VAL A 276 -2.92 -1.33 -3.00
C VAL A 276 -1.53 -0.73 -3.03
N VAL A 277 -1.02 -0.46 -4.22
CA VAL A 277 0.24 0.26 -4.44
C VAL A 277 0.15 1.13 -5.70
N ARG A 278 0.84 2.26 -5.70
CA ARG A 278 0.99 3.09 -6.89
C ARG A 278 2.09 2.51 -7.80
N ILE A 279 1.72 2.10 -9.02
CA ILE A 279 2.66 1.51 -9.99
C ILE A 279 3.25 2.54 -10.96
N SER A 280 2.56 3.65 -11.17
CA SER A 280 3.06 4.78 -11.96
C SER A 280 2.25 6.05 -11.65
N ARG A 281 2.60 7.18 -12.27
CA ARG A 281 1.80 8.39 -12.17
C ARG A 281 0.39 8.13 -12.74
N GLY A 282 -0.62 8.24 -11.89
CA GLY A 282 -2.02 8.06 -12.28
C GLY A 282 -2.50 6.62 -12.42
N ARG A 283 -1.71 5.60 -12.00
CA ARG A 283 -2.13 4.20 -11.99
C ARG A 283 -1.84 3.52 -10.66
N LEU A 284 -2.80 2.73 -10.21
CA LEU A 284 -2.72 1.90 -9.01
C LEU A 284 -2.80 0.42 -9.42
N ALA A 285 -2.15 -0.45 -8.64
CA ALA A 285 -2.40 -1.87 -8.62
C ALA A 285 -3.01 -2.25 -7.27
N PHE A 286 -4.02 -3.11 -7.26
CA PHE A 286 -4.70 -3.56 -6.05
C PHE A 286 -5.01 -5.06 -6.09
N SER A 287 -5.07 -5.66 -4.91
CA SER A 287 -5.33 -7.09 -4.74
C SER A 287 -6.79 -7.37 -4.45
N THR A 288 -7.40 -8.27 -5.24
CA THR A 288 -8.80 -8.69 -5.06
C THR A 288 -8.95 -9.90 -4.13
N GLY A 289 -7.87 -10.58 -3.79
CA GLY A 289 -7.91 -11.87 -3.10
C GLY A 289 -7.91 -13.08 -4.02
N ARG A 290 -7.85 -12.86 -5.34
CA ARG A 290 -7.65 -13.88 -6.37
C ARG A 290 -6.57 -13.48 -7.36
N ASP A 291 -6.52 -12.20 -7.67
CA ASP A 291 -5.63 -11.61 -8.64
C ASP A 291 -5.22 -10.18 -8.23
N ILE A 292 -4.28 -9.63 -8.95
CA ILE A 292 -3.94 -8.21 -8.89
C ILE A 292 -4.45 -7.53 -10.15
N ARG A 293 -5.15 -6.43 -9.97
CA ARG A 293 -5.70 -5.60 -11.03
C ARG A 293 -5.10 -4.21 -11.03
N THR A 294 -5.17 -3.55 -12.16
CA THR A 294 -4.75 -2.16 -12.30
C THR A 294 -5.94 -1.25 -12.58
N VAL A 295 -5.91 -0.06 -12.06
CA VAL A 295 -6.93 0.97 -12.28
C VAL A 295 -6.30 2.34 -12.42
N ALA A 296 -6.94 3.24 -13.16
CA ALA A 296 -6.57 4.65 -13.18
C ALA A 296 -6.87 5.30 -11.82
N ALA A 297 -5.95 6.10 -11.33
CA ALA A 297 -6.11 6.87 -10.08
C ALA A 297 -6.90 8.19 -10.28
N ARG A 298 -7.68 8.30 -11.37
CA ARG A 298 -8.46 9.51 -11.73
C ARG A 298 -9.88 9.43 -11.21
#